data_f1eecd0ab7f1ed0e4d5401ce2d327864
#
_entry.id   f1eecd0ab7f1ed0e4d5401ce2d327864
#
_cell.length_a   1.000
_cell.length_b   1.000
_cell.length_c   1.000
_cell.angle_alpha   90.00
_cell.angle_beta   90.00
_cell.angle_gamma   90.00
#
_symmetry.space_group_name_H-M   'P 1'
#
loop_
_entity.id
_entity.type
_entity.pdbx_description
1 polymer ?
#
loop_
_entity_poly.entity_id
_entity_poly.type
_entity_poly.pdbx_seq_one_letter_code
_entity_poly.pdbx_strand_id
1 'polypeptide(L)'
;SPFVKSAVIVGNNQESNSAIVVIDPNSVNSWADRKNIRYTGYTELASKDEVRDLIKGHISCVNETLDLDLKIKRFVILHRTFVMSQGEVSKTMEVMRKNIEANLKDVYQAIDANKDSFAVNDVDQLSYELSFNKI
;
A
#
# COMPACT_ATOMS: atom_id res chain seq x y z
N SER A 1 -12.73 -4.21 1.51
CA SER A 1 -12.77 -2.93 2.23
C SER A 1 -13.00 -1.78 1.25
N PRO A 2 -13.92 -0.86 1.54
CA PRO A 2 -14.15 0.28 0.66
C PRO A 2 -12.98 1.27 0.64
N PHE A 3 -12.09 1.20 1.63
CA PHE A 3 -10.95 2.12 1.77
C PHE A 3 -9.71 1.66 1.00
N VAL A 4 -9.67 0.42 0.55
CA VAL A 4 -8.55 -0.14 -0.22
C VAL A 4 -8.99 -0.32 -1.66
N LYS A 5 -8.32 0.38 -2.57
CA LYS A 5 -8.56 0.25 -4.01
C LYS A 5 -7.88 -0.98 -4.57
N SER A 6 -6.63 -1.20 -4.17
CA SER A 6 -5.83 -2.33 -4.63
C SER A 6 -4.85 -2.74 -3.53
N ALA A 7 -4.52 -4.01 -3.48
CA ALA A 7 -3.48 -4.52 -2.61
C ALA A 7 -2.72 -5.64 -3.30
N VAL A 8 -1.41 -5.64 -3.16
CA VAL A 8 -0.54 -6.70 -3.64
C VAL A 8 0.14 -7.35 -2.45
N ILE A 9 0.00 -8.65 -2.32
CA ILE A 9 0.63 -9.41 -1.23
C ILE A 9 1.97 -9.95 -1.72
N VAL A 10 3.01 -9.66 -0.98
CA VAL A 10 4.39 -10.06 -1.31
C VAL A 10 4.96 -10.85 -0.14
N GLY A 11 5.36 -12.09 -0.42
CA GLY A 11 6.14 -12.89 0.53
C GLY A 11 7.61 -12.45 0.51
N ASN A 12 8.31 -12.62 1.62
CA ASN A 12 9.75 -12.38 1.67
C ASN A 12 10.51 -13.67 2.01
N ASN A 13 11.85 -13.58 2.02
CA ASN A 13 12.72 -14.72 2.30
C ASN A 13 12.59 -15.25 3.74
N GLN A 14 11.92 -14.52 4.61
CA GLN A 14 11.69 -14.89 6.01
C GLN A 14 10.31 -15.49 6.24
N GLU A 15 9.63 -15.88 5.16
CA GLU A 15 8.29 -16.48 5.18
C GLU A 15 7.22 -15.55 5.78
N SER A 16 7.45 -14.25 5.70
CA SER A 16 6.49 -13.24 6.12
C SER A 16 5.78 -12.65 4.91
N ASN A 17 4.51 -12.33 5.06
CA ASN A 17 3.74 -11.63 4.03
C ASN A 17 3.66 -10.15 4.34
N SER A 18 3.90 -9.34 3.32
CA SER A 18 3.72 -7.89 3.36
C SER A 18 2.68 -7.48 2.33
N ALA A 19 1.95 -6.41 2.61
CA ALA A 19 0.98 -5.87 1.67
C ALA A 19 1.45 -4.52 1.15
N ILE A 20 1.37 -4.34 -0.17
CA ILE A 20 1.51 -3.03 -0.80
C ILE A 20 0.09 -2.54 -1.03
N VAL A 21 -0.30 -1.47 -0.36
CA VAL A 21 -1.68 -1.00 -0.32
C VAL A 21 -1.82 0.30 -1.11
N VAL A 22 -2.84 0.35 -1.96
CA VAL A 22 -3.29 1.58 -2.62
C VAL A 22 -4.66 1.91 -2.04
N ILE A 23 -4.78 3.06 -1.38
CA ILE A 23 -6.06 3.50 -0.81
C ILE A 23 -7.01 3.97 -1.91
N ASP A 24 -8.32 3.83 -1.66
CA ASP A 24 -9.34 4.41 -2.52
C ASP A 24 -9.49 5.89 -2.20
N PRO A 25 -9.11 6.80 -3.11
CA PRO A 25 -9.10 8.23 -2.81
C PRO A 25 -10.47 8.76 -2.42
N ASN A 26 -11.53 8.32 -3.11
CA ASN A 26 -12.88 8.84 -2.86
C ASN A 26 -13.41 8.41 -1.49
N SER A 27 -13.26 7.13 -1.15
CA SER A 27 -13.73 6.59 0.13
C SER A 27 -12.96 7.15 1.30
N VAL A 28 -11.61 7.21 1.19
CA VAL A 28 -10.76 7.74 2.27
C VAL A 28 -10.96 9.24 2.42
N ASN A 29 -11.13 9.96 1.30
CA ASN A 29 -11.42 11.38 1.32
C ASN A 29 -12.71 11.69 2.10
N SER A 30 -13.79 10.97 1.77
CA SER A 30 -15.07 11.15 2.47
C SER A 30 -14.95 10.81 3.97
N TRP A 31 -14.23 9.76 4.28
CA TRP A 31 -13.96 9.38 5.68
C TRP A 31 -13.18 10.47 6.41
N ALA A 32 -12.12 11.02 5.80
CA ALA A 32 -11.31 12.08 6.38
C ALA A 32 -12.14 13.35 6.63
N ASP A 33 -13.00 13.71 5.68
CA ASP A 33 -13.88 14.87 5.83
C ASP A 33 -14.84 14.70 7.02
N ARG A 34 -15.40 13.51 7.20
CA ARG A 34 -16.28 13.22 8.34
C ARG A 34 -15.55 13.28 9.67
N LYS A 35 -14.23 12.99 9.67
CA LYS A 35 -13.38 13.02 10.87
C LYS A 35 -12.69 14.37 11.08
N ASN A 36 -12.95 15.35 10.22
CA ASN A 36 -12.30 16.66 10.24
C ASN A 36 -10.77 16.56 10.13
N ILE A 37 -10.27 15.60 9.37
CA ILE A 37 -8.84 15.44 9.10
C ILE A 37 -8.50 16.31 7.91
N ARG A 38 -7.53 17.21 8.08
CA ARG A 38 -7.09 18.13 7.02
C ARG A 38 -5.93 17.56 6.24
N TYR A 39 -5.98 17.71 4.90
CA TYR A 39 -4.92 17.30 3.98
C TYR A 39 -5.02 18.13 2.71
N THR A 40 -3.90 18.22 1.96
CA THR A 40 -3.85 19.05 0.75
C THR A 40 -3.85 18.24 -0.54
N GLY A 41 -3.69 16.93 -0.49
CA GLY A 41 -3.69 16.08 -1.68
C GLY A 41 -3.50 14.62 -1.34
N TYR A 42 -3.44 13.79 -2.38
CA TYR A 42 -3.37 12.34 -2.22
C TYR A 42 -2.16 11.89 -1.38
N THR A 43 -0.98 12.44 -1.69
CA THR A 43 0.26 12.05 -0.99
C THR A 43 0.16 12.33 0.51
N GLU A 44 -0.33 13.51 0.88
CA GLU A 44 -0.51 13.85 2.28
C GLU A 44 -1.57 12.96 2.94
N LEU A 45 -2.69 12.73 2.26
CA LEU A 45 -3.74 11.86 2.76
C LEU A 45 -3.20 10.45 3.02
N ALA A 46 -2.47 9.88 2.07
CA ALA A 46 -1.90 8.54 2.17
C ALA A 46 -0.86 8.41 3.28
N SER A 47 -0.25 9.52 3.71
CA SER A 47 0.78 9.53 4.74
C SER A 47 0.25 9.88 6.14
N LYS A 48 -1.05 10.14 6.30
CA LYS A 48 -1.64 10.44 7.61
C LYS A 48 -1.64 9.25 8.54
N ASP A 49 -1.30 9.47 9.80
CA ASP A 49 -1.32 8.43 10.83
C ASP A 49 -2.72 7.83 10.99
N GLU A 50 -3.76 8.67 10.91
CA GLU A 50 -5.14 8.23 11.03
C GLU A 50 -5.53 7.28 9.89
N VAL A 51 -5.04 7.53 8.67
CA VAL A 51 -5.26 6.64 7.51
C VAL A 51 -4.51 5.34 7.71
N ARG A 52 -3.27 5.39 8.18
CA ARG A 52 -2.50 4.20 8.52
C ARG A 52 -3.25 3.32 9.52
N ASP A 53 -3.79 3.92 10.59
CA ASP A 53 -4.52 3.18 11.62
C ASP A 53 -5.81 2.58 11.05
N LEU A 54 -6.51 3.30 10.16
CA LEU A 54 -7.69 2.79 9.47
C LEU A 54 -7.36 1.53 8.66
N ILE A 55 -6.33 1.59 7.84
CA ILE A 55 -5.90 0.46 7.01
C ILE A 55 -5.42 -0.70 7.87
N LYS A 56 -4.66 -0.42 8.93
CA LYS A 56 -4.20 -1.44 9.88
C LYS A 56 -5.38 -2.21 10.47
N GLY A 57 -6.43 -1.51 10.86
CA GLY A 57 -7.64 -2.14 11.39
C GLY A 57 -8.29 -3.08 10.38
N HIS A 58 -8.37 -2.68 9.12
CA HIS A 58 -8.92 -3.52 8.05
C HIS A 58 -8.07 -4.77 7.80
N ILE A 59 -6.75 -4.62 7.76
CA ILE A 59 -5.85 -5.76 7.56
C ILE A 59 -5.95 -6.72 8.74
N SER A 60 -6.04 -6.21 9.95
CA SER A 60 -6.21 -7.04 11.14
C SER A 60 -7.50 -7.86 11.07
N CYS A 61 -8.60 -7.28 10.60
CA CYS A 61 -9.85 -8.02 10.40
C CYS A 61 -9.71 -9.11 9.34
N VAL A 62 -9.03 -8.85 8.24
CA VAL A 62 -8.76 -9.86 7.20
C VAL A 62 -7.91 -10.98 7.78
N ASN A 63 -6.89 -10.64 8.57
CA ASN A 63 -6.00 -11.64 9.18
C ASN A 63 -6.74 -12.62 10.09
N GLU A 64 -7.83 -12.20 10.72
CA GLU A 64 -8.63 -13.09 11.56
C GLU A 64 -9.21 -14.27 10.81
N THR A 65 -9.40 -14.12 9.49
CA THR A 65 -9.96 -15.17 8.62
C THR A 65 -8.89 -15.98 7.90
N LEU A 66 -7.62 -15.63 8.04
CA LEU A 66 -6.51 -16.28 7.35
C LEU A 66 -5.77 -17.25 8.25
N ASP A 67 -5.22 -18.31 7.64
CA ASP A 67 -4.30 -19.21 8.30
C ASP A 67 -3.03 -18.46 8.71
N LEU A 68 -2.35 -18.97 9.74
CA LEU A 68 -1.19 -18.27 10.32
C LEU A 68 -0.11 -17.94 9.30
N ASP A 69 0.16 -18.85 8.36
CA ASP A 69 1.18 -18.66 7.32
C ASP A 69 0.74 -17.71 6.20
N LEU A 70 -0.54 -17.38 6.13
CA LEU A 70 -1.09 -16.44 5.14
C LEU A 70 -1.33 -15.03 5.69
N LYS A 71 -1.18 -14.85 7.00
CA LYS A 71 -1.43 -13.55 7.63
C LYS A 71 -0.43 -12.50 7.16
N ILE A 72 -0.93 -11.30 6.97
CA ILE A 72 -0.14 -10.14 6.60
C ILE A 72 0.53 -9.59 7.87
N LYS A 73 1.85 -9.50 7.87
CA LYS A 73 2.64 -9.06 9.04
C LYS A 73 2.94 -7.58 9.01
N ARG A 74 3.09 -7.02 7.83
CA ARG A 74 3.42 -5.61 7.63
C ARG A 74 2.72 -5.11 6.39
N PHE A 75 2.57 -3.80 6.30
CA PHE A 75 2.03 -3.17 5.09
C PHE A 75 2.69 -1.82 4.86
N VAL A 76 2.64 -1.38 3.61
CA VAL A 76 3.06 -0.05 3.21
C VAL A 76 1.95 0.56 2.35
N ILE A 77 1.68 1.85 2.55
CA ILE A 77 0.69 2.58 1.76
C ILE A 77 1.44 3.41 0.73
N LEU A 78 1.17 3.16 -0.55
CA LEU A 78 1.78 3.93 -1.62
C LEU A 78 1.23 5.34 -1.66
N HIS A 79 2.06 6.29 -2.10
CA HIS A 79 1.67 7.69 -2.25
C HIS A 79 1.03 8.00 -3.61
N ARG A 80 0.65 6.97 -4.36
CA ARG A 80 -0.07 7.08 -5.62
C ARG A 80 -0.90 5.83 -5.88
N THR A 81 -1.84 5.93 -6.81
CA THR A 81 -2.57 4.77 -7.31
C THR A 81 -1.76 4.05 -8.39
N PHE A 82 -2.15 2.82 -8.72
CA PHE A 82 -1.58 2.13 -9.87
C PHE A 82 -2.05 2.78 -11.17
N VAL A 83 -1.17 2.83 -12.15
CA VAL A 83 -1.35 3.63 -13.36
C VAL A 83 -1.39 2.73 -14.60
N MET A 84 -2.45 2.88 -15.42
CA MET A 84 -2.62 2.13 -16.65
C MET A 84 -1.50 2.45 -17.66
N SER A 85 -1.10 3.70 -17.78
CA SER A 85 -0.05 4.14 -18.70
C SER A 85 1.32 3.53 -18.40
N GLN A 86 1.52 3.03 -17.18
CA GLN A 86 2.74 2.34 -16.77
C GLN A 86 2.55 0.81 -16.73
N GLY A 87 1.44 0.32 -17.26
CA GLY A 87 1.17 -1.12 -17.32
C GLY A 87 0.82 -1.77 -15.99
N GLU A 88 0.53 -0.99 -14.96
CA GLU A 88 0.26 -1.52 -13.62
C GLU A 88 -1.16 -2.07 -13.46
N VAL A 89 -2.09 -1.52 -14.22
CA VAL A 89 -3.45 -2.04 -14.33
C VAL A 89 -3.82 -2.14 -15.81
N SER A 90 -4.63 -3.14 -16.15
CA SER A 90 -5.12 -3.35 -17.50
C SER A 90 -6.29 -2.42 -17.81
N LYS A 91 -6.76 -2.42 -19.08
CA LYS A 91 -7.94 -1.66 -19.48
C LYS A 91 -9.20 -2.09 -18.72
N THR A 92 -9.25 -3.33 -18.23
CA THR A 92 -10.33 -3.86 -17.42
C THR A 92 -10.07 -3.71 -15.93
N MET A 93 -9.08 -2.90 -15.55
CA MET A 93 -8.70 -2.59 -14.16
C MET A 93 -8.15 -3.79 -13.39
N GLU A 94 -7.61 -4.79 -14.08
CA GLU A 94 -6.92 -5.92 -13.46
C GLU A 94 -5.50 -5.51 -13.06
N VAL A 95 -5.08 -5.93 -11.87
CA VAL A 95 -3.75 -5.63 -11.35
C VAL A 95 -2.71 -6.48 -12.08
N MET A 96 -1.70 -5.83 -12.65
CA MET A 96 -0.64 -6.46 -13.44
C MET A 96 0.62 -6.61 -12.58
N ARG A 97 0.69 -7.67 -11.78
CA ARG A 97 1.72 -7.86 -10.74
C ARG A 97 3.15 -7.78 -11.23
N LYS A 98 3.46 -8.39 -12.39
CA LYS A 98 4.82 -8.37 -12.93
C LYS A 98 5.29 -6.96 -13.28
N ASN A 99 4.40 -6.15 -13.83
CA ASN A 99 4.71 -4.77 -14.17
C ASN A 99 4.86 -3.90 -12.92
N ILE A 100 4.04 -4.15 -11.91
CA ILE A 100 4.15 -3.46 -10.62
C ILE A 100 5.49 -3.79 -9.96
N GLU A 101 5.88 -5.06 -9.94
CA GLU A 101 7.18 -5.47 -9.39
C GLU A 101 8.33 -4.79 -10.11
N ALA A 102 8.27 -4.70 -11.43
CA ALA A 102 9.29 -4.01 -12.22
C ALA A 102 9.36 -2.51 -11.93
N ASN A 103 8.21 -1.88 -11.74
CA ASN A 103 8.12 -0.43 -11.49
C ASN A 103 8.45 -0.06 -10.04
N LEU A 104 8.24 -0.96 -9.09
CA LEU A 104 8.42 -0.72 -7.66
C LEU A 104 9.54 -1.58 -7.08
N LYS A 105 10.64 -1.71 -7.78
CA LYS A 105 11.79 -2.52 -7.35
C LYS A 105 12.27 -2.15 -5.94
N ASP A 106 12.28 -0.86 -5.62
CA ASP A 106 12.73 -0.39 -4.31
C ASP A 106 11.85 -0.94 -3.19
N VAL A 107 10.54 -1.01 -3.41
CA VAL A 107 9.59 -1.56 -2.45
C VAL A 107 9.83 -3.05 -2.25
N TYR A 108 9.96 -3.81 -3.34
CA TYR A 108 10.18 -5.25 -3.27
C TYR A 108 11.52 -5.59 -2.62
N GLN A 109 12.57 -4.83 -2.93
CA GLN A 109 13.89 -5.01 -2.32
C GLN A 109 13.84 -4.73 -0.81
N ALA A 110 13.10 -3.71 -0.40
CA ALA A 110 12.94 -3.38 1.02
C ALA A 110 12.16 -4.47 1.77
N ILE A 111 11.17 -5.08 1.12
CA ILE A 111 10.43 -6.21 1.68
C ILE A 111 11.37 -7.40 1.90
N ASP A 112 12.15 -7.77 0.88
CA ASP A 112 13.10 -8.90 0.97
C ASP A 112 14.17 -8.66 2.03
N ALA A 113 14.65 -7.43 2.15
CA ALA A 113 15.66 -7.04 3.13
C ALA A 113 15.07 -6.80 4.52
N ASN A 114 13.77 -6.91 4.69
CA ASN A 114 13.06 -6.67 5.95
C ASN A 114 13.37 -5.31 6.57
N LYS A 115 13.45 -4.27 5.74
CA LYS A 115 13.73 -2.91 6.18
C LYS A 115 12.50 -2.31 6.85
N ASP A 116 12.73 -1.38 7.78
CA ASP A 116 11.64 -0.64 8.44
C ASP A 116 11.17 0.56 7.59
N SER A 117 12.09 1.18 6.86
CA SER A 117 11.80 2.30 5.96
C SER A 117 12.77 2.30 4.79
N PHE A 118 12.43 3.01 3.72
CA PHE A 118 13.25 3.05 2.52
C PHE A 118 12.85 4.23 1.64
N ALA A 119 13.80 4.68 0.79
CA ALA A 119 13.52 5.68 -0.23
C ALA A 119 13.00 5.03 -1.51
N VAL A 120 12.00 5.63 -2.12
CA VAL A 120 11.41 5.17 -3.38
C VAL A 120 11.72 6.18 -4.48
N ASN A 121 12.25 5.67 -5.60
CA ASN A 121 12.35 6.41 -6.86
C ASN A 121 11.27 5.88 -7.79
N ASP A 122 10.18 6.62 -7.89
CA ASP A 122 9.01 6.17 -8.61
C ASP A 122 9.07 6.54 -10.09
N VAL A 123 8.15 5.96 -10.88
CA VAL A 123 8.09 6.11 -12.35
C VAL A 123 7.85 7.55 -12.81
N ASP A 124 7.27 8.38 -11.97
CA ASP A 124 7.07 9.82 -12.22
C ASP A 124 8.27 10.68 -11.80
N GLN A 125 9.40 10.03 -11.49
CA GLN A 125 10.66 10.65 -11.08
C GLN A 125 10.60 11.39 -9.74
N LEU A 126 9.55 11.17 -8.95
CA LEU A 126 9.47 11.66 -7.58
C LEU A 126 10.21 10.70 -6.66
N SER A 127 10.96 11.28 -5.73
CA SER A 127 11.60 10.52 -4.65
C SER A 127 10.88 10.81 -3.35
N TYR A 128 10.54 9.76 -2.62
CA TYR A 128 9.91 9.91 -1.31
C TYR A 128 10.27 8.72 -0.43
N GLU A 129 10.05 8.88 0.86
CA GLU A 129 10.34 7.84 1.83
C GLU A 129 9.05 7.16 2.28
N LEU A 130 9.08 5.82 2.33
CA LEU A 130 7.99 5.00 2.85
C LEU A 130 8.46 4.23 4.06
N SER A 131 7.55 4.03 5.00
CA SER A 131 7.78 3.22 6.19
C SER A 131 6.81 2.06 6.22
N PHE A 132 7.30 0.87 6.61
CA PHE A 132 6.45 -0.28 6.85
C PHE A 132 5.74 -0.14 8.20
N ASN A 133 4.49 -0.53 8.22
CA ASN A 133 3.66 -0.53 9.42
C ASN A 133 3.44 -1.99 9.84
N LYS A 134 3.74 -2.31 11.09
CA LYS A 134 3.53 -3.66 11.63
C LYS A 134 2.08 -3.83 12.07
N ILE A 135 1.57 -5.01 11.81
CA ILE A 135 0.23 -5.38 12.26
C ILE A 135 0.28 -5.82 13.73
#